data_c85f8a1059fe344406c45ea5fd039d77
#
_entry.id   c85f8a1059fe344406c45ea5fd039d77
#
_cell.length_a   1.000
_cell.length_b   1.000
_cell.length_c   1.000
_cell.angle_alpha   90.00
_cell.angle_beta   90.00
_cell.angle_gamma   90.00
#
_symmetry.space_group_name_H-M   'P 1'
#
loop_
_entity.id
_entity.type
_entity.pdbx_description
1 polymer ?
#
loop_
_entity_poly.entity_id
_entity_poly.type
_entity_poly.pdbx_seq_one_letter_code
_entity_poly.pdbx_strand_id
1 'polypeptide(L)'
;GRRPWLSDLGLDAAGVAVDNGRITVDANSCTSVPHIHAVGDVTDRVNLTPVAIDEGRAFADSVFGSRQRQVNHDLVASAVFSDPELATVGLSEEQAIERHGVDGVVVHRARFRSMARALPASGPRCLLKLVVEKATDRVLGCHMVGEHAAEIIQMAAIAVGMGATKADFDRTMALHPSVSEEFVTM
;
A
#
# COMPACT_ATOMS: atom_id res chain seq x y z
N GLY A 1 9.26 17.44 -4.07
CA GLY A 1 8.05 16.85 -3.55
C GLY A 1 6.93 17.88 -3.41
N ARG A 2 5.74 17.41 -3.04
CA ARG A 2 4.59 18.24 -2.75
C ARG A 2 4.45 18.42 -1.24
N ARG A 3 3.82 19.52 -0.83
CA ARG A 3 3.43 19.78 0.56
C ARG A 3 2.04 20.40 0.59
N PRO A 4 1.30 20.28 1.70
CA PRO A 4 0.02 20.94 1.85
C PRO A 4 0.13 22.46 1.64
N TRP A 5 -0.85 23.03 0.96
CA TRP A 5 -1.01 24.48 0.84
C TRP A 5 -2.15 24.92 1.74
N LEU A 6 -1.81 25.51 2.88
CA LEU A 6 -2.77 25.86 3.93
C LEU A 6 -3.01 27.36 4.06
N SER A 7 -2.34 28.17 3.21
CA SER A 7 -2.51 29.64 3.25
C SER A 7 -3.96 30.03 2.94
N ASP A 8 -4.42 31.03 3.63
CA ASP A 8 -5.73 31.68 3.43
C ASP A 8 -6.97 30.77 3.67
N LEU A 9 -6.79 29.60 4.33
CA LEU A 9 -7.90 28.73 4.71
C LEU A 9 -8.60 29.16 6.01
N GLY A 10 -8.06 30.16 6.73
CA GLY A 10 -8.65 30.63 7.99
C GLY A 10 -8.60 29.59 9.12
N LEU A 11 -7.64 28.67 9.10
CA LEU A 11 -7.58 27.53 10.04
C LEU A 11 -7.45 27.98 11.50
N ASP A 12 -6.64 29.00 11.78
CA ASP A 12 -6.47 29.56 13.11
C ASP A 12 -7.78 30.17 13.63
N ALA A 13 -8.50 30.92 12.77
CA ALA A 13 -9.79 31.50 13.13
C ALA A 13 -10.87 30.44 13.37
N ALA A 14 -10.77 29.30 12.69
CA ALA A 14 -11.67 28.16 12.87
C ALA A 14 -11.26 27.25 14.04
N GLY A 15 -10.09 27.44 14.65
CA GLY A 15 -9.56 26.58 15.72
C GLY A 15 -9.05 25.22 15.25
N VAL A 16 -8.74 25.09 13.97
CA VAL A 16 -8.23 23.84 13.39
C VAL A 16 -6.74 23.68 13.66
N ALA A 17 -6.37 22.59 14.32
CA ALA A 17 -4.97 22.31 14.63
C ALA A 17 -4.16 21.96 13.39
N VAL A 18 -2.97 22.59 13.30
CA VAL A 18 -1.97 22.34 12.26
C VAL A 18 -0.68 21.90 12.93
N ASP A 19 -0.10 20.80 12.46
CA ASP A 19 1.18 20.29 12.92
C ASP A 19 2.10 20.01 11.73
N ASN A 20 3.34 20.50 11.79
CA ASN A 20 4.34 20.32 10.74
C ASN A 20 3.84 20.67 9.32
N GLY A 21 2.97 21.70 9.19
CA GLY A 21 2.44 22.17 7.91
C GLY A 21 1.33 21.30 7.32
N ARG A 22 0.68 20.46 8.11
CA ARG A 22 -0.48 19.63 7.74
C ARG A 22 -1.63 19.82 8.71
N ILE A 23 -2.85 19.59 8.26
CA ILE A 23 -4.03 19.54 9.13
C ILE A 23 -4.02 18.22 9.90
N THR A 24 -4.06 18.30 11.23
CA THR A 24 -4.12 17.11 12.09
C THR A 24 -5.54 16.54 12.11
N VAL A 25 -5.67 15.25 11.88
CA VAL A 25 -6.96 14.53 11.90
C VAL A 25 -6.84 13.20 12.65
N ASP A 26 -7.97 12.74 13.17
CA ASP A 26 -8.12 11.39 13.72
C ASP A 26 -8.32 10.31 12.64
N ALA A 27 -8.58 9.06 13.06
CA ALA A 27 -8.83 7.94 12.16
C ALA A 27 -10.11 8.09 11.31
N ASN A 28 -11.01 8.98 11.68
CA ASN A 28 -12.25 9.29 10.96
C ASN A 28 -12.11 10.56 10.10
N SER A 29 -10.89 11.05 9.92
CA SER A 29 -10.58 12.30 9.21
C SER A 29 -11.20 13.56 9.87
N CYS A 30 -11.57 13.49 11.14
CA CYS A 30 -12.08 14.62 11.91
C CYS A 30 -10.89 15.46 12.42
N THR A 31 -10.98 16.78 12.32
CA THR A 31 -9.98 17.70 12.84
C THR A 31 -10.15 17.92 14.35
N SER A 32 -9.37 18.83 14.94
CA SER A 32 -9.60 19.32 16.31
C SER A 32 -10.97 19.97 16.51
N VAL A 33 -11.69 20.31 15.46
CA VAL A 33 -13.02 20.92 15.47
C VAL A 33 -14.03 19.87 14.98
N PRO A 34 -14.99 19.42 15.81
CA PRO A 34 -15.80 18.22 15.54
C PRO A 34 -16.65 18.23 14.26
N HIS A 35 -16.98 19.41 13.72
CA HIS A 35 -17.75 19.55 12.50
C HIS A 35 -16.90 19.86 11.26
N ILE A 36 -15.56 19.87 11.41
CA ILE A 36 -14.62 20.11 10.32
C ILE A 36 -13.80 18.84 10.10
N HIS A 37 -13.79 18.36 8.88
CA HIS A 37 -13.02 17.19 8.45
C HIS A 37 -12.01 17.59 7.38
N ALA A 38 -10.89 16.87 7.30
CA ALA A 38 -9.88 17.06 6.26
C ALA A 38 -9.47 15.70 5.68
N VAL A 39 -9.38 15.63 4.36
CA VAL A 39 -9.02 14.42 3.60
C VAL A 39 -7.98 14.73 2.54
N GLY A 40 -7.24 13.72 2.12
CA GLY A 40 -6.23 13.81 1.07
C GLY A 40 -4.96 14.55 1.51
N ASP A 41 -4.28 15.14 0.57
CA ASP A 41 -2.92 15.68 0.70
C ASP A 41 -2.76 16.75 1.79
N VAL A 42 -3.84 17.45 2.16
CA VAL A 42 -3.79 18.44 3.27
C VAL A 42 -3.50 17.83 4.63
N THR A 43 -3.73 16.52 4.78
CA THR A 43 -3.44 15.75 6.00
C THR A 43 -2.05 15.12 6.00
N ASP A 44 -1.38 15.11 4.85
CA ASP A 44 -0.03 14.56 4.61
C ASP A 44 0.19 13.16 5.19
N ARG A 45 -0.83 12.28 5.07
CA ARG A 45 -0.76 10.86 5.49
C ARG A 45 -0.20 10.00 4.36
N VAL A 46 -0.96 9.82 3.28
CA VAL A 46 -0.55 9.12 2.06
C VAL A 46 -1.02 9.95 0.87
N ASN A 47 -0.08 10.62 0.20
CA ASN A 47 -0.35 11.62 -0.85
C ASN A 47 -0.59 10.96 -2.21
N LEU A 48 -1.71 10.22 -2.32
CA LEU A 48 -2.16 9.52 -3.52
C LEU A 48 -3.63 9.82 -3.79
N THR A 49 -3.97 10.07 -5.06
CA THR A 49 -5.34 10.36 -5.49
C THR A 49 -6.36 9.31 -5.05
N PRO A 50 -6.12 7.98 -5.20
CA PRO A 50 -7.09 6.97 -4.74
C PRO A 50 -7.30 6.99 -3.23
N VAL A 51 -6.28 7.36 -2.44
CA VAL A 51 -6.42 7.50 -0.98
C VAL A 51 -7.32 8.68 -0.64
N ALA A 52 -7.09 9.84 -1.25
CA ALA A 52 -7.96 11.02 -1.06
C ALA A 52 -9.43 10.74 -1.43
N ILE A 53 -9.66 10.00 -2.52
CA ILE A 53 -11.00 9.59 -2.94
C ILE A 53 -11.62 8.64 -1.91
N ASP A 54 -10.87 7.66 -1.41
CA ASP A 54 -11.39 6.68 -0.45
C ASP A 54 -11.64 7.29 0.93
N GLU A 55 -10.79 8.22 1.37
CA GLU A 55 -11.02 9.02 2.57
C GLU A 55 -12.29 9.86 2.46
N GLY A 56 -12.52 10.53 1.30
CA GLY A 56 -13.75 11.27 1.04
C GLY A 56 -14.99 10.39 1.05
N ARG A 57 -14.91 9.18 0.50
CA ARG A 57 -16.01 8.19 0.56
C ARG A 57 -16.26 7.71 1.98
N ALA A 58 -15.20 7.40 2.73
CA ALA A 58 -15.32 6.97 4.13
C ALA A 58 -15.95 8.06 4.99
N PHE A 59 -15.56 9.32 4.77
CA PHE A 59 -16.20 10.47 5.40
C PHE A 59 -17.70 10.54 5.05
N ALA A 60 -18.06 10.47 3.78
CA ALA A 60 -19.46 10.56 3.34
C ALA A 60 -20.32 9.41 3.92
N ASP A 61 -19.80 8.19 3.89
CA ASP A 61 -20.46 7.01 4.44
C ASP A 61 -20.69 7.13 5.96
N SER A 62 -19.70 7.67 6.69
CA SER A 62 -19.71 7.76 8.15
C SER A 62 -20.53 8.94 8.65
N VAL A 63 -20.51 10.10 7.98
CA VAL A 63 -21.16 11.32 8.45
C VAL A 63 -22.58 11.46 7.91
N PHE A 64 -22.83 11.10 6.67
CA PHE A 64 -24.12 11.25 6.00
C PHE A 64 -24.82 9.92 5.69
N GLY A 65 -24.09 8.82 5.70
CA GLY A 65 -24.63 7.48 5.52
C GLY A 65 -24.91 6.77 6.85
N SER A 66 -25.25 5.50 6.76
CA SER A 66 -25.51 4.63 7.92
C SER A 66 -24.35 3.68 8.22
N ARG A 67 -23.20 3.83 7.57
CA ARG A 67 -22.08 2.90 7.64
C ARG A 67 -20.82 3.60 8.16
N GLN A 68 -20.40 3.26 9.37
CA GLN A 68 -19.07 3.68 9.86
C GLN A 68 -17.96 2.98 9.06
N ARG A 69 -17.05 3.77 8.51
CA ARG A 69 -15.96 3.29 7.68
C ARG A 69 -14.68 4.08 7.91
N GLN A 70 -13.58 3.37 8.03
CA GLN A 70 -12.23 3.95 8.11
C GLN A 70 -11.39 3.43 6.95
N VAL A 71 -10.45 4.24 6.48
CA VAL A 71 -9.48 3.85 5.45
C VAL A 71 -8.30 3.15 6.12
N ASN A 72 -7.90 2.01 5.55
CA ASN A 72 -6.69 1.31 6.00
C ASN A 72 -5.49 1.79 5.19
N HIS A 73 -4.70 2.70 5.78
CA HIS A 73 -3.52 3.27 5.14
C HIS A 73 -2.34 2.29 5.05
N ASP A 74 -2.34 1.19 5.81
CA ASP A 74 -1.29 0.15 5.71
C ASP A 74 -1.44 -0.73 4.45
N LEU A 75 -2.61 -0.72 3.80
CA LEU A 75 -2.92 -1.57 2.63
C LEU A 75 -3.03 -0.77 1.32
N VAL A 76 -2.35 0.35 1.23
CA VAL A 76 -2.36 1.16 0.01
C VAL A 76 -1.32 0.62 -0.98
N ALA A 77 -1.80 0.11 -2.11
CA ALA A 77 -0.92 -0.22 -3.22
C ALA A 77 -0.34 1.07 -3.83
N SER A 78 0.97 1.07 -4.08
CA SER A 78 1.66 2.21 -4.68
C SER A 78 2.73 1.77 -5.65
N ALA A 79 3.05 2.63 -6.62
CA ALA A 79 4.07 2.36 -7.62
C ALA A 79 4.95 3.58 -7.89
N VAL A 80 6.20 3.31 -8.22
CA VAL A 80 7.14 4.26 -8.82
C VAL A 80 7.34 3.81 -10.27
N PHE A 81 6.97 4.67 -11.20
CA PHE A 81 7.06 4.40 -12.65
C PHE A 81 8.46 4.70 -13.17
N SER A 82 9.45 4.05 -12.57
CA SER A 82 10.83 3.97 -13.04
C SER A 82 10.97 2.90 -14.14
N ASP A 83 12.16 2.72 -14.68
CA ASP A 83 12.49 1.62 -15.60
C ASP A 83 13.65 0.80 -15.00
N PRO A 84 13.40 -0.42 -14.49
CA PRO A 84 12.10 -1.10 -14.34
C PRO A 84 11.18 -0.44 -13.27
N GLU A 85 9.87 -0.68 -13.37
CA GLU A 85 8.88 -0.23 -12.38
C GLU A 85 9.12 -0.86 -11.01
N LEU A 86 8.79 -0.12 -9.94
CA LEU A 86 8.74 -0.63 -8.57
C LEU A 86 7.32 -0.44 -8.03
N ALA A 87 6.73 -1.50 -7.48
CA ALA A 87 5.43 -1.42 -6.84
C ALA A 87 5.37 -2.22 -5.53
N THR A 88 4.50 -1.79 -4.63
CA THR A 88 4.40 -2.33 -3.28
C THR A 88 2.98 -2.24 -2.73
N VAL A 89 2.62 -3.17 -1.86
CA VAL A 89 1.45 -3.11 -1.00
C VAL A 89 1.77 -3.75 0.34
N GLY A 90 1.21 -3.20 1.42
CA GLY A 90 1.43 -3.69 2.77
C GLY A 90 2.79 -3.28 3.36
N LEU A 91 3.23 -4.00 4.37
CA LEU A 91 4.42 -3.67 5.16
C LEU A 91 5.71 -3.99 4.41
N SER A 92 6.68 -3.08 4.48
CA SER A 92 8.05 -3.43 4.13
C SER A 92 8.63 -4.48 5.09
N GLU A 93 9.74 -5.10 4.72
CA GLU A 93 10.44 -6.05 5.58
C GLU A 93 10.85 -5.41 6.92
N GLU A 94 11.36 -4.17 6.86
CA GLU A 94 11.79 -3.41 8.03
C GLU A 94 10.59 -3.09 8.95
N GLN A 95 9.48 -2.63 8.39
CA GLN A 95 8.25 -2.36 9.14
C GLN A 95 7.65 -3.63 9.77
N ALA A 96 7.70 -4.75 9.05
CA ALA A 96 7.22 -6.02 9.56
C ALA A 96 8.11 -6.51 10.72
N ILE A 97 9.44 -6.41 10.60
CA ILE A 97 10.39 -6.75 11.68
C ILE A 97 10.19 -5.84 12.89
N GLU A 98 9.95 -4.56 12.70
CA GLU A 98 9.67 -3.63 13.79
C GLU A 98 8.40 -4.02 14.57
N ARG A 99 7.35 -4.48 13.88
CA ARG A 99 6.07 -4.85 14.48
C ARG A 99 6.05 -6.25 15.10
N HIS A 100 6.73 -7.21 14.48
CA HIS A 100 6.62 -8.65 14.83
C HIS A 100 7.93 -9.26 15.33
N GLY A 101 9.03 -8.51 15.34
CA GLY A 101 10.37 -9.00 15.64
C GLY A 101 11.00 -9.77 14.47
N VAL A 102 12.32 -9.87 14.46
CA VAL A 102 13.07 -10.55 13.37
C VAL A 102 12.69 -12.03 13.25
N ASP A 103 12.45 -12.71 14.36
CA ASP A 103 12.06 -14.13 14.39
C ASP A 103 10.58 -14.36 14.03
N GLY A 104 9.77 -13.29 14.03
CA GLY A 104 8.36 -13.31 13.71
C GLY A 104 8.05 -13.11 12.22
N VAL A 105 9.06 -12.85 11.39
CA VAL A 105 8.90 -12.55 9.96
C VAL A 105 9.65 -13.55 9.10
N VAL A 106 9.00 -14.04 8.05
CA VAL A 106 9.63 -14.85 6.99
C VAL A 106 9.54 -14.05 5.69
N VAL A 107 10.64 -14.00 4.94
CA VAL A 107 10.70 -13.27 3.67
C VAL A 107 11.05 -14.22 2.54
N HIS A 108 10.13 -14.31 1.58
CA HIS A 108 10.35 -15.05 0.35
C HIS A 108 10.77 -14.08 -0.76
N ARG A 109 11.72 -14.49 -1.60
CA ARG A 109 12.23 -13.66 -2.70
C ARG A 109 12.50 -14.52 -3.93
N ALA A 110 12.02 -14.05 -5.09
CA ALA A 110 12.37 -14.59 -6.38
C ALA A 110 13.11 -13.53 -7.22
N ARG A 111 14.22 -13.90 -7.84
CA ARG A 111 14.99 -13.01 -8.72
C ARG A 111 15.36 -13.73 -10.01
N PHE A 112 14.71 -13.34 -11.09
CA PHE A 112 14.82 -14.01 -12.39
C PHE A 112 14.74 -13.02 -13.55
N ARG A 113 14.85 -13.51 -14.78
CA ARG A 113 14.51 -12.76 -15.99
C ARG A 113 13.14 -13.19 -16.51
N SER A 114 12.30 -12.22 -16.89
CA SER A 114 11.06 -12.53 -17.59
C SER A 114 11.34 -13.31 -18.88
N MET A 115 10.37 -14.10 -19.35
CA MET A 115 10.49 -14.89 -20.56
C MET A 115 10.93 -14.03 -21.76
N ALA A 116 10.39 -12.83 -21.91
CA ALA A 116 10.77 -11.90 -22.98
C ALA A 116 12.25 -11.47 -22.92
N ARG A 117 12.90 -11.57 -21.77
CA ARG A 117 14.29 -11.18 -21.54
C ARG A 117 15.24 -12.40 -21.39
N ALA A 118 14.69 -13.60 -21.33
CA ALA A 118 15.48 -14.82 -21.11
C ALA A 118 16.34 -15.14 -22.33
N LEU A 119 15.78 -15.17 -23.53
CA LEU A 119 16.48 -15.51 -24.77
C LEU A 119 17.56 -14.48 -25.14
N PRO A 120 17.27 -13.15 -25.18
CA PRO A 120 18.31 -12.16 -25.45
C PRO A 120 19.33 -12.03 -24.31
N ALA A 121 19.08 -12.64 -23.16
CA ALA A 121 19.91 -12.61 -21.96
C ALA A 121 20.30 -11.18 -21.49
N SER A 122 19.49 -10.17 -21.88
CA SER A 122 19.72 -8.74 -21.65
C SER A 122 18.59 -8.09 -20.87
N GLY A 123 18.81 -6.86 -20.42
CA GLY A 123 17.83 -6.08 -19.65
C GLY A 123 17.75 -6.42 -18.16
N PRO A 124 16.90 -5.71 -17.42
CA PRO A 124 16.79 -5.87 -15.96
C PRO A 124 16.26 -7.25 -15.57
N ARG A 125 16.59 -7.67 -14.35
CA ARG A 125 15.94 -8.81 -13.70
C ARG A 125 14.72 -8.35 -12.93
N CYS A 126 13.72 -9.20 -12.86
CA CYS A 126 12.60 -9.02 -11.94
C CYS A 126 13.04 -9.45 -10.52
N LEU A 127 12.51 -8.75 -9.52
CA LEU A 127 12.57 -9.12 -8.11
C LEU A 127 11.15 -9.11 -7.57
N LEU A 128 10.69 -10.23 -7.04
CA LEU A 128 9.44 -10.36 -6.32
C LEU A 128 9.73 -10.70 -4.86
N LYS A 129 8.96 -10.14 -3.94
CA LYS A 129 9.16 -10.36 -2.51
C LYS A 129 7.81 -10.45 -1.80
N LEU A 130 7.63 -11.49 -0.97
CA LEU A 130 6.56 -11.60 0.02
C LEU A 130 7.15 -11.47 1.41
N VAL A 131 6.48 -10.69 2.26
CA VAL A 131 6.77 -10.54 3.68
C VAL A 131 5.64 -11.23 4.44
N VAL A 132 5.94 -12.24 5.23
CA VAL A 132 4.97 -13.14 5.86
C VAL A 132 5.14 -13.12 7.37
N GLU A 133 4.03 -13.01 8.11
CA GLU A 133 4.02 -13.23 9.56
C GLU A 133 4.11 -14.72 9.86
N LYS A 134 5.16 -15.12 10.57
CA LYS A 134 5.45 -16.53 10.86
C LYS A 134 4.37 -17.22 11.71
N ALA A 135 3.75 -16.49 12.62
CA ALA A 135 2.78 -17.07 13.56
C ALA A 135 1.44 -17.40 12.89
N THR A 136 1.01 -16.61 11.92
CA THR A 136 -0.31 -16.73 11.28
C THR A 136 -0.22 -17.14 9.82
N ASP A 137 0.98 -17.21 9.26
CA ASP A 137 1.25 -17.40 7.82
C ASP A 137 0.70 -16.27 6.94
N ARG A 138 0.22 -15.16 7.53
CA ARG A 138 -0.40 -14.06 6.80
C ARG A 138 0.63 -13.29 5.98
N VAL A 139 0.30 -13.00 4.73
CA VAL A 139 1.10 -12.11 3.88
C VAL A 139 0.88 -10.67 4.33
N LEU A 140 1.91 -10.08 4.92
CA LEU A 140 1.93 -8.71 5.43
C LEU A 140 2.29 -7.68 4.36
N GLY A 141 3.08 -8.10 3.37
CA GLY A 141 3.52 -7.24 2.28
C GLY A 141 3.88 -8.00 1.02
N CYS A 142 3.64 -7.37 -0.12
CA CYS A 142 3.92 -7.88 -1.45
C CYS A 142 4.60 -6.77 -2.28
N HIS A 143 5.78 -7.06 -2.83
CA HIS A 143 6.62 -6.06 -3.49
C HIS A 143 7.21 -6.62 -4.77
N MET A 144 7.34 -5.76 -5.77
CA MET A 144 7.89 -6.14 -7.06
C MET A 144 8.74 -5.02 -7.67
N VAL A 145 9.85 -5.40 -8.27
CA VAL A 145 10.60 -4.59 -9.24
C VAL A 145 10.64 -5.36 -10.55
N GLY A 146 10.14 -4.76 -11.62
CA GLY A 146 10.08 -5.39 -12.95
C GLY A 146 9.04 -4.76 -13.85
N GLU A 147 9.02 -5.20 -15.10
CA GLU A 147 8.01 -4.78 -16.08
C GLU A 147 6.60 -5.11 -15.56
N HIS A 148 5.67 -4.17 -15.66
CA HIS A 148 4.27 -4.30 -15.21
C HIS A 148 4.08 -4.47 -13.69
N ALA A 149 5.05 -4.05 -12.88
CA ALA A 149 4.96 -4.19 -11.43
C ALA A 149 3.71 -3.50 -10.86
N ALA A 150 3.34 -2.33 -11.37
CA ALA A 150 2.16 -1.60 -10.92
C ALA A 150 0.86 -2.40 -11.13
N GLU A 151 0.69 -3.01 -12.29
CA GLU A 151 -0.50 -3.81 -12.63
C GLU A 151 -0.59 -5.10 -11.80
N ILE A 152 0.55 -5.76 -11.61
CA ILE A 152 0.63 -7.01 -10.85
C ILE A 152 0.36 -6.76 -9.37
N ILE A 153 0.98 -5.74 -8.78
CA ILE A 153 0.79 -5.40 -7.36
C ILE A 153 -0.62 -4.87 -7.09
N GLN A 154 -1.26 -4.16 -8.03
CA GLN A 154 -2.66 -3.78 -7.89
C GLN A 154 -3.56 -5.01 -7.71
N MET A 155 -3.33 -6.09 -8.45
CA MET A 155 -4.09 -7.33 -8.32
C MET A 155 -3.72 -8.09 -7.04
N ALA A 156 -2.45 -8.17 -6.69
CA ALA A 156 -1.97 -8.79 -5.46
C ALA A 156 -2.52 -8.09 -4.19
N ALA A 157 -2.75 -6.77 -4.26
CA ALA A 157 -3.33 -5.99 -3.17
C ALA A 157 -4.71 -6.49 -2.72
N ILE A 158 -5.48 -7.12 -3.61
CA ILE A 158 -6.77 -7.74 -3.27
C ILE A 158 -6.54 -8.90 -2.30
N ALA A 159 -5.63 -9.81 -2.62
CA ALA A 159 -5.32 -10.96 -1.77
C ALA A 159 -4.74 -10.52 -0.41
N VAL A 160 -3.78 -9.58 -0.42
CA VAL A 160 -3.20 -9.03 0.82
C VAL A 160 -4.27 -8.33 1.66
N GLY A 161 -5.16 -7.55 1.03
CA GLY A 161 -6.27 -6.86 1.69
C GLY A 161 -7.31 -7.82 2.29
N MET A 162 -7.49 -8.99 1.69
CA MET A 162 -8.33 -10.08 2.22
C MET A 162 -7.65 -10.87 3.35
N GLY A 163 -6.39 -10.61 3.64
CA GLY A 163 -5.62 -11.30 4.66
C GLY A 163 -5.14 -12.69 4.23
N ALA A 164 -4.87 -12.87 2.94
CA ALA A 164 -4.38 -14.13 2.40
C ALA A 164 -3.10 -14.58 3.11
N THR A 165 -2.97 -15.89 3.30
CA THR A 165 -1.79 -16.54 3.85
C THR A 165 -0.82 -16.95 2.75
N LYS A 166 0.44 -17.27 3.12
CA LYS A 166 1.40 -17.85 2.17
C LYS A 166 0.88 -19.17 1.60
N ALA A 167 0.21 -19.97 2.43
CA ALA A 167 -0.46 -21.20 1.98
C ALA A 167 -1.57 -20.94 0.93
N ASP A 168 -2.26 -19.80 0.99
CA ASP A 168 -3.22 -19.41 -0.05
C ASP A 168 -2.52 -19.12 -1.38
N PHE A 169 -1.36 -18.48 -1.34
CA PHE A 169 -0.53 -18.29 -2.53
C PHE A 169 -0.03 -19.62 -3.07
N ASP A 170 0.51 -20.50 -2.22
CA ASP A 170 1.09 -21.81 -2.63
C ASP A 170 0.08 -22.77 -3.27
N ARG A 171 -1.18 -22.75 -2.81
CA ARG A 171 -2.24 -23.58 -3.40
C ARG A 171 -2.86 -23.01 -4.67
N THR A 172 -2.53 -21.76 -5.01
CA THR A 172 -3.03 -21.10 -6.22
C THR A 172 -2.26 -21.66 -7.42
N MET A 173 -3.00 -22.16 -8.43
CA MET A 173 -2.38 -22.67 -9.65
C MET A 173 -1.71 -21.52 -10.42
N ALA A 174 -0.42 -21.68 -10.70
CA ALA A 174 0.38 -20.72 -11.43
C ALA A 174 -0.09 -20.58 -12.89
N LEU A 175 -0.12 -19.35 -13.40
CA LEU A 175 -0.32 -19.08 -14.83
C LEU A 175 1.06 -19.08 -15.50
N HIS A 176 1.41 -20.17 -16.17
CA HIS A 176 2.70 -20.29 -16.88
C HIS A 176 2.53 -20.05 -18.40
N PRO A 177 3.44 -19.28 -19.04
CA PRO A 177 4.52 -18.50 -18.44
C PRO A 177 4.07 -17.07 -18.12
N SER A 178 4.24 -16.64 -16.89
CA SER A 178 4.03 -15.25 -16.48
C SER A 178 5.06 -14.80 -15.44
N VAL A 179 5.25 -13.48 -15.30
CA VAL A 179 6.14 -12.95 -14.25
C VAL A 179 5.50 -13.13 -12.86
N SER A 180 4.18 -12.97 -12.78
CA SER A 180 3.43 -13.04 -11.52
C SER A 180 3.35 -14.45 -10.92
N GLU A 181 3.60 -15.51 -11.71
CA GLU A 181 3.58 -16.88 -11.18
C GLU A 181 4.58 -17.11 -10.05
N GLU A 182 5.67 -16.35 -10.03
CA GLU A 182 6.67 -16.46 -8.96
C GLU A 182 6.10 -16.06 -7.57
N PHE A 183 5.02 -15.29 -7.49
CA PHE A 183 4.36 -15.06 -6.21
C PHE A 183 3.69 -16.30 -5.61
N VAL A 184 3.34 -17.26 -6.44
CA VAL A 184 2.68 -18.52 -6.02
C VAL A 184 3.64 -19.73 -6.05
N THR A 185 4.87 -19.54 -6.53
CA THR A 185 5.87 -20.63 -6.63
C THR A 185 7.09 -20.45 -5.73
N MET A 186 7.30 -19.27 -5.11
CA MET A 186 8.44 -18.98 -4.24
C MET A 186 8.25 -19.42 -2.79
#